data_7255bc427900bc56185d9d2e89b2ac22
#
_entry.id   7255bc427900bc56185d9d2e89b2ac22
#
_cell.length_a   1.000
_cell.length_b   1.000
_cell.length_c   1.000
_cell.angle_alpha   90.00
_cell.angle_beta   90.00
_cell.angle_gamma   90.00
#
_symmetry.space_group_name_H-M   'P 1'
#
loop_
_entity.id
_entity.type
_entity.pdbx_description
1 polymer ?
#
loop_
_entity_poly.entity_id
_entity_poly.type
_entity_poly.pdbx_seq_one_letter_code
_entity_poly.pdbx_strand_id
1 'polypeptide(L)'
;MAACAILLPALFGCSMERHFISSPGTNQAIRVESGDRFFMDLDEETSSGYRWRATCNDSDVEVRIEHEPGTAEVTIRIHRGYDGPSAVVFAYGRAGEAPTKKFTITLYKRTGDCAFWE
;
A
#
# COMPACT_ATOMS: atom_id res chain seq x y z
N MET A 1 -16.49 32.18 6.42
CA MET A 1 -15.44 32.22 6.68
C MET A 1 -14.69 31.00 6.83
N ALA A 2 -14.62 30.44 7.93
CA ALA A 2 -13.86 29.23 8.13
C ALA A 2 -14.32 28.11 7.18
N ALA A 3 -15.55 28.15 6.83
CA ALA A 3 -16.08 27.11 5.98
C ALA A 3 -15.36 27.02 4.64
N CYS A 4 -14.94 28.13 4.13
CA CYS A 4 -14.27 28.11 2.85
C CYS A 4 -12.97 27.37 2.90
N ALA A 5 -12.26 27.55 3.97
CA ALA A 5 -10.99 26.89 4.10
C ALA A 5 -11.17 25.39 4.14
N ILE A 6 -12.23 24.94 4.73
CA ILE A 6 -12.47 23.53 4.85
C ILE A 6 -12.75 22.91 3.50
N LEU A 7 -13.42 23.63 2.66
CA LEU A 7 -13.75 23.07 1.36
C LEU A 7 -12.55 22.92 0.45
N LEU A 8 -11.58 23.79 0.60
CA LEU A 8 -10.44 23.75 -0.29
C LEU A 8 -9.75 22.42 -0.33
N PRO A 9 -9.44 21.81 0.79
CA PRO A 9 -8.80 20.52 0.76
C PRO A 9 -9.58 19.49 -0.01
N ALA A 10 -10.87 19.56 0.06
CA ALA A 10 -11.69 18.58 -0.62
C ALA A 10 -11.56 18.69 -2.12
N LEU A 11 -11.24 19.84 -2.63
CA LEU A 11 -11.11 20.01 -4.06
C LEU A 11 -9.87 19.36 -4.60
N PHE A 12 -8.96 19.00 -3.74
CA PHE A 12 -7.72 18.39 -4.19
C PHE A 12 -7.69 16.91 -3.89
N GLY A 13 -8.81 16.26 -4.10
CA GLY A 13 -8.89 14.84 -3.83
C GLY A 13 -7.96 14.00 -4.67
N CYS A 14 -7.43 14.55 -5.75
CA CYS A 14 -6.50 13.81 -6.59
C CYS A 14 -5.08 13.86 -6.10
N SER A 15 -4.80 14.70 -5.12
CA SER A 15 -3.45 14.81 -4.63
C SER A 15 -3.13 13.68 -3.68
N MET A 16 -1.91 13.68 -3.18
CA MET A 16 -1.44 12.63 -2.30
C MET A 16 -2.39 12.40 -1.15
N GLU A 17 -2.75 11.16 -0.95
CA GLU A 17 -3.65 10.78 0.11
C GLU A 17 -3.15 9.58 0.86
N ARG A 18 -3.57 9.46 2.10
CA ARG A 18 -3.23 8.36 2.97
C ARG A 18 -4.43 7.45 3.08
N HIS A 19 -4.22 6.18 2.84
CA HIS A 19 -5.30 5.21 2.88
C HIS A 19 -4.91 4.04 3.76
N PHE A 20 -5.87 3.54 4.53
CA PHE A 20 -5.64 2.33 5.30
C PHE A 20 -6.25 1.18 4.55
N ILE A 21 -5.47 0.11 4.42
CA ILE A 21 -5.92 -1.08 3.71
C ILE A 21 -6.83 -1.87 4.63
N SER A 22 -8.05 -2.13 4.18
CA SER A 22 -8.94 -2.97 4.94
C SER A 22 -8.62 -4.43 4.63
N SER A 23 -8.92 -5.30 5.55
CA SER A 23 -8.65 -6.74 5.41
C SER A 23 -7.19 -7.04 5.11
N PRO A 24 -6.26 -6.57 5.95
CA PRO A 24 -4.85 -6.87 5.70
C PRO A 24 -4.62 -8.38 5.72
N GLY A 25 -3.69 -8.81 4.91
CA GLY A 25 -3.37 -10.22 4.83
C GLY A 25 -4.19 -10.98 3.81
N THR A 26 -5.04 -10.32 3.05
CA THR A 26 -5.87 -10.98 2.05
C THR A 26 -5.52 -10.47 0.65
N ASN A 27 -5.79 -11.31 -0.34
CA ASN A 27 -5.61 -10.91 -1.73
C ASN A 27 -6.65 -9.87 -2.07
N GLN A 28 -6.22 -8.79 -2.69
CA GLN A 28 -7.14 -7.74 -3.08
C GLN A 28 -6.56 -6.88 -4.18
N ALA A 29 -7.41 -6.15 -4.85
CA ALA A 29 -7.02 -5.22 -5.90
C ALA A 29 -7.40 -3.81 -5.47
N ILE A 30 -6.50 -2.88 -5.64
CA ILE A 30 -6.68 -1.50 -5.17
C ILE A 30 -6.39 -0.53 -6.30
N ARG A 31 -7.27 0.43 -6.49
CA ARG A 31 -7.03 1.53 -7.41
C ARG A 31 -6.12 2.54 -6.75
N VAL A 32 -5.13 3.00 -7.48
CA VAL A 32 -4.15 3.92 -6.92
C VAL A 32 -3.89 5.07 -7.87
N GLU A 33 -3.38 6.16 -7.30
CA GLU A 33 -2.92 7.32 -8.04
C GLU A 33 -1.52 7.66 -7.60
N SER A 34 -0.79 8.36 -8.45
CA SER A 34 0.54 8.81 -8.09
C SER A 34 0.47 9.63 -6.81
N GLY A 35 1.37 9.35 -5.90
CA GLY A 35 1.44 10.07 -4.64
C GLY A 35 0.67 9.43 -3.51
N ASP A 36 -0.15 8.44 -3.80
CA ASP A 36 -0.91 7.77 -2.76
C ASP A 36 0.00 6.99 -1.82
N ARG A 37 -0.44 6.88 -0.59
CA ARG A 37 0.23 6.03 0.41
C ARG A 37 -0.81 5.12 1.05
N PHE A 38 -0.44 3.87 1.19
CA PHE A 38 -1.31 2.88 1.80
C PHE A 38 -0.63 2.26 2.99
N PHE A 39 -1.38 2.05 4.06
CA PHE A 39 -0.86 1.56 5.33
C PHE A 39 -1.62 0.33 5.77
N MET A 40 -0.91 -0.63 6.31
CA MET A 40 -1.56 -1.76 6.97
C MET A 40 -0.64 -2.35 8.01
N ASP A 41 -1.22 -3.01 8.98
CA ASP A 41 -0.48 -3.73 10.01
C ASP A 41 -0.71 -5.21 9.81
N LEU A 42 0.35 -5.98 9.88
CA LEU A 42 0.29 -7.42 9.78
C LEU A 42 0.81 -8.02 11.08
N ASP A 43 0.20 -9.11 11.52
CA ASP A 43 0.68 -9.80 12.70
C ASP A 43 2.01 -10.47 12.37
N GLU A 44 2.96 -10.33 13.27
CA GLU A 44 4.28 -10.90 13.05
C GLU A 44 4.84 -11.44 14.36
N GLU A 45 5.17 -12.71 14.36
CA GLU A 45 5.72 -13.34 15.54
C GLU A 45 7.23 -13.37 15.46
N THR A 46 7.83 -12.28 15.89
CA THR A 46 9.27 -12.10 15.68
C THR A 46 10.11 -13.06 16.52
N SER A 47 9.60 -13.52 17.65
CA SER A 47 10.39 -14.40 18.51
C SER A 47 10.70 -15.74 17.85
N SER A 48 9.91 -16.14 16.88
CA SER A 48 10.11 -17.42 16.20
C SER A 48 10.95 -17.27 14.93
N GLY A 49 11.36 -16.06 14.60
CA GLY A 49 12.12 -15.82 13.38
C GLY A 49 11.27 -15.63 12.15
N TYR A 50 9.95 -15.63 12.30
CA TYR A 50 9.06 -15.42 11.17
C TYR A 50 8.93 -13.94 10.89
N ARG A 51 9.00 -13.60 9.62
CA ARG A 51 8.91 -12.19 9.21
C ARG A 51 8.16 -12.07 7.91
N TRP A 52 7.51 -10.92 7.73
CA TRP A 52 6.88 -10.58 6.47
C TRP A 52 7.93 -9.98 5.55
N ARG A 53 7.85 -10.35 4.28
CA ARG A 53 8.67 -9.78 3.23
C ARG A 53 7.78 -9.44 2.07
N ALA A 54 8.19 -8.45 1.30
CA ALA A 54 7.40 -8.02 0.16
C ALA A 54 8.28 -7.92 -1.06
N THR A 55 7.73 -8.30 -2.21
CA THR A 55 8.38 -8.09 -3.49
C THR A 55 7.39 -7.42 -4.41
N CYS A 56 7.90 -6.54 -5.26
CA CYS A 56 7.06 -5.83 -6.21
C CYS A 56 7.78 -5.76 -7.53
N ASN A 57 7.02 -5.92 -8.61
CA ASN A 57 7.58 -5.93 -9.95
C ASN A 57 7.62 -4.55 -10.59
N ASP A 58 7.40 -3.50 -9.81
CA ASP A 58 7.28 -2.15 -10.35
C ASP A 58 8.10 -1.19 -9.51
N SER A 59 9.07 -0.53 -10.14
CA SER A 59 9.95 0.38 -9.42
C SER A 59 9.26 1.67 -8.99
N ASP A 60 8.09 1.95 -9.52
CA ASP A 60 7.32 3.11 -9.09
C ASP A 60 6.46 2.82 -7.88
N VAL A 61 6.55 1.62 -7.34
CA VAL A 61 5.87 1.24 -6.11
C VAL A 61 6.93 0.92 -5.09
N GLU A 62 6.92 1.68 -4.01
CA GLU A 62 7.87 1.47 -2.92
C GLU A 62 7.14 0.81 -1.77
N VAL A 63 7.67 -0.30 -1.28
CA VAL A 63 7.08 -1.00 -0.14
C VAL A 63 8.09 -0.98 0.99
N ARG A 64 7.63 -0.51 2.14
CA ARG A 64 8.48 -0.45 3.33
C ARG A 64 7.80 -1.23 4.45
N ILE A 65 8.56 -2.06 5.12
CA ILE A 65 8.05 -2.84 6.25
C ILE A 65 8.91 -2.54 7.46
N GLU A 66 8.28 -2.08 8.53
CA GLU A 66 8.96 -1.86 9.80
C GLU A 66 8.52 -2.92 10.76
N HIS A 67 9.49 -3.67 11.28
CA HIS A 67 9.22 -4.78 12.17
C HIS A 67 9.26 -4.32 13.61
N GLU A 68 8.17 -4.57 14.33
CA GLU A 68 8.08 -4.25 15.74
C GLU A 68 7.58 -5.49 16.46
N PRO A 69 7.74 -5.57 17.79
CA PRO A 69 7.28 -6.75 18.50
C PRO A 69 5.79 -7.00 18.24
N GLY A 70 5.50 -8.13 17.60
CA GLY A 70 4.14 -8.55 17.34
C GLY A 70 3.51 -7.97 16.07
N THR A 71 4.19 -7.03 15.40
CA THR A 71 3.55 -6.34 14.28
C THR A 71 4.55 -5.97 13.21
N ALA A 72 4.15 -6.08 11.96
CA ALA A 72 4.89 -5.52 10.84
C ALA A 72 4.05 -4.39 10.27
N GLU A 73 4.59 -3.17 10.32
CA GLU A 73 3.90 -2.01 9.77
C GLU A 73 4.31 -1.83 8.32
N VAL A 74 3.34 -1.88 7.44
CA VAL A 74 3.59 -1.83 6.01
C VAL A 74 3.14 -0.49 5.45
N THR A 75 4.00 0.12 4.66
CA THR A 75 3.67 1.32 3.90
C THR A 75 3.92 1.05 2.43
N ILE A 76 2.93 1.32 1.60
CA ILE A 76 3.07 1.22 0.16
C ILE A 76 2.93 2.63 -0.39
N ARG A 77 3.94 3.07 -1.12
CA ARG A 77 3.97 4.42 -1.65
C ARG A 77 4.00 4.37 -3.17
N ILE A 78 3.12 5.13 -3.79
CA ILE A 78 3.01 5.17 -5.24
C ILE A 78 3.76 6.40 -5.74
N HIS A 79 4.83 6.19 -6.48
CA HIS A 79 5.65 7.28 -6.98
C HIS A 79 5.04 7.91 -8.21
N ARG A 80 5.53 9.09 -8.54
CA ARG A 80 5.13 9.75 -9.77
C ARG A 80 5.51 8.91 -10.96
N GLY A 81 4.69 8.96 -11.96
CA GLY A 81 4.98 8.16 -13.14
C GLY A 81 4.44 6.77 -13.08
N TYR A 82 3.81 6.42 -11.97
CA TYR A 82 3.22 5.10 -11.87
C TYR A 82 2.20 4.90 -12.98
N ASP A 83 2.31 3.76 -13.64
CA ASP A 83 1.40 3.44 -14.73
C ASP A 83 0.68 2.12 -14.49
N GLY A 84 1.34 1.18 -13.87
CA GLY A 84 0.73 -0.08 -13.52
C GLY A 84 0.34 -0.91 -14.72
N PRO A 85 -0.42 -1.97 -14.53
CA PRO A 85 -0.72 -2.56 -13.23
C PRO A 85 0.51 -3.22 -12.62
N SER A 86 0.46 -3.41 -11.32
CA SER A 86 1.57 -4.03 -10.62
C SER A 86 1.04 -4.91 -9.51
N ALA A 87 1.91 -5.76 -8.99
CA ALA A 87 1.54 -6.67 -7.92
C ALA A 87 2.59 -6.61 -6.83
N VAL A 88 2.13 -6.51 -5.59
CA VAL A 88 2.99 -6.60 -4.43
C VAL A 88 2.67 -7.92 -3.75
N VAL A 89 3.66 -8.79 -3.66
CA VAL A 89 3.49 -10.11 -3.07
C VAL A 89 4.10 -10.08 -1.68
N PHE A 90 3.30 -10.41 -0.69
CA PHE A 90 3.73 -10.48 0.70
C PHE A 90 3.86 -11.95 1.09
N ALA A 91 4.96 -12.29 1.75
CA ALA A 91 5.23 -13.65 2.17
C ALA A 91 5.70 -13.66 3.60
N TYR A 92 5.17 -14.57 4.40
CA TYR A 92 5.49 -14.70 5.82
C TYR A 92 6.20 -16.02 6.05
N GLY A 93 7.38 -15.96 6.63
CA GLY A 93 8.14 -17.17 6.87
C GLY A 93 9.51 -16.87 7.44
N ARG A 94 10.29 -17.92 7.60
CA ARG A 94 11.68 -17.81 8.04
C ARG A 94 12.61 -17.71 6.86
N ALA A 95 13.74 -17.08 7.08
CA ALA A 95 14.76 -16.96 6.05
C ALA A 95 15.20 -18.34 5.58
N GLY A 96 15.23 -18.53 4.27
CA GLY A 96 15.68 -19.79 3.71
C GLY A 96 14.65 -20.90 3.68
N GLU A 97 13.43 -20.62 4.12
CA GLU A 97 12.36 -21.60 4.12
C GLU A 97 11.20 -21.12 3.29
N ALA A 98 10.38 -22.05 2.86
CA ALA A 98 9.19 -21.70 2.10
C ALA A 98 8.22 -20.91 2.98
N PRO A 99 7.55 -19.90 2.42
CA PRO A 99 6.61 -19.13 3.24
C PRO A 99 5.43 -19.97 3.69
N THR A 100 4.95 -19.66 4.89
CA THR A 100 3.77 -20.32 5.43
C THR A 100 2.49 -19.60 5.08
N LYS A 101 2.59 -18.29 4.78
CA LYS A 101 1.45 -17.48 4.36
C LYS A 101 1.88 -16.59 3.22
N LYS A 102 0.93 -16.27 2.36
CA LYS A 102 1.22 -15.44 1.21
C LYS A 102 -0.04 -14.74 0.77
N PHE A 103 0.07 -13.48 0.38
CA PHE A 103 -1.05 -12.79 -0.24
C PHE A 103 -0.52 -11.74 -1.21
N THR A 104 -1.36 -11.32 -2.14
CA THR A 104 -0.98 -10.38 -3.17
C THR A 104 -1.93 -9.20 -3.17
N ILE A 105 -1.35 -8.00 -3.24
CA ILE A 105 -2.13 -6.80 -3.46
C ILE A 105 -1.83 -6.35 -4.88
N THR A 106 -2.85 -6.32 -5.71
CA THR A 106 -2.74 -5.87 -7.08
C THR A 106 -3.10 -4.40 -7.13
N LEU A 107 -2.22 -3.62 -7.74
CA LEU A 107 -2.41 -2.18 -7.85
C LEU A 107 -2.67 -1.84 -9.30
N TYR A 108 -3.64 -0.97 -9.54
CA TYR A 108 -3.90 -0.54 -10.89
C TYR A 108 -4.26 0.94 -10.88
N LYS A 109 -3.88 1.61 -11.95
CA LYS A 109 -4.05 3.03 -12.04
C LYS A 109 -5.51 3.39 -12.13
N ARG A 110 -5.88 4.39 -11.35
CA ARG A 110 -7.22 4.91 -11.41
C ARG A 110 -7.36 5.72 -12.69
N THR A 111 -8.44 5.50 -13.41
CA THR A 111 -8.65 6.18 -14.66
C THR A 111 -9.63 7.33 -14.48
N GLY A 112 -9.43 8.35 -15.24
CA GLY A 112 -10.34 9.46 -15.28
C GLY A 112 -10.40 10.28 -14.03
N ASP A 113 -9.42 10.15 -13.24
CA ASP A 113 -9.43 10.79 -12.00
C ASP A 113 -9.32 12.23 -12.04
N CYS A 114 -8.33 12.79 -11.69
CA CYS A 114 -8.22 14.22 -11.52
C CYS A 114 -8.65 15.01 -12.68
N ALA A 115 -8.69 14.33 -13.68
CA ALA A 115 -9.16 15.02 -14.82
C ALA A 115 -10.53 15.48 -14.63
N PHE A 116 -11.02 15.40 -14.15
CA PHE A 116 -12.22 15.79 -14.08
C PHE A 116 -12.71 16.79 -14.41
N TRP A 117 -12.62 16.74 -14.85
CA TRP A 117 -12.89 17.43 -15.27
C TRP A 117 -13.61 17.57 -15.78
N GLU A 118 -13.60 16.96 -15.88
CA GLU A 118 -14.09 16.99 -16.23
C GLU A 118 -14.62 17.22 -16.21
#